data_991892cc353b0a4145408e90764175a0
#
_entry.id   991892cc353b0a4145408e90764175a0
#
_cell.length_a   1.000
_cell.length_b   1.000
_cell.length_c   1.000
_cell.angle_alpha   90.00
_cell.angle_beta   90.00
_cell.angle_gamma   90.00
#
_symmetry.space_group_name_H-M   'P 1'
#
loop_
_entity.id
_entity.type
_entity.pdbx_description
1 polymer ?
#
loop_
_entity_poly.entity_id
_entity_poly.type
_entity_poly.pdbx_seq_one_letter_code
_entity_poly.pdbx_strand_id
1 'polypeptide(L)'
;MFALCAGVLTLGLSRSALRHPGDEARRRTALRYALTNALFIAAYTLVDGIGVRVSGNAPAYVSALFLFDGLPYLSLVLWQRRADLAPVRAYAARRWPVALLGTTASLGSYGIALWAMTHAPVAMVAALRETSVLFAALLGTWLLREPFGWQRAMGTGVIVGGVVLLRLG
;
A
#
# COMPACT_ATOMS: atom_id res chain seq x y z
N MET A 1 10.34 11.45 -8.46
CA MET A 1 10.43 10.00 -8.63
C MET A 1 11.80 9.43 -8.27
N PHE A 2 12.91 9.94 -8.81
CA PHE A 2 14.26 9.43 -8.49
C PHE A 2 14.61 9.48 -6.99
N ALA A 3 14.21 10.53 -6.27
CA ALA A 3 14.47 10.67 -4.83
C ALA A 3 13.73 9.60 -3.99
N LEU A 4 12.52 9.23 -4.36
CA LEU A 4 11.76 8.17 -3.69
C LEU A 4 12.39 6.79 -3.92
N CYS A 5 12.80 6.51 -5.16
CA CYS A 5 13.53 5.28 -5.47
C CYS A 5 14.90 5.22 -4.74
N ALA A 6 15.62 6.34 -4.65
CA ALA A 6 16.86 6.44 -3.90
C ALA A 6 16.65 6.23 -2.39
N GLY A 7 15.54 6.75 -1.82
CA GLY A 7 15.17 6.54 -0.43
C GLY A 7 14.88 5.08 -0.09
N VAL A 8 14.14 4.40 -0.94
CA VAL A 8 13.86 2.95 -0.77
C VAL A 8 15.12 2.12 -0.93
N LEU A 9 15.98 2.46 -1.90
CA LEU A 9 17.27 1.79 -2.10
C LEU A 9 18.23 2.01 -0.93
N THR A 10 18.32 3.23 -0.37
CA THR A 10 19.16 3.52 0.79
C THR A 10 18.67 2.80 2.04
N LEU A 11 17.36 2.66 2.26
CA LEU A 11 16.79 1.87 3.34
C LEU A 11 17.07 0.37 3.16
N GLY A 12 16.95 -0.15 1.94
CA GLY A 12 17.25 -1.55 1.62
C GLY A 12 18.74 -1.90 1.66
N LEU A 13 19.62 -0.92 1.47
CA LEU A 13 21.08 -1.06 1.49
C LEU A 13 21.72 -0.70 2.83
N SER A 14 20.94 -0.35 3.85
CA SER A 14 21.45 0.10 5.14
C SER A 14 22.30 -0.95 5.84
N ARG A 15 23.44 -0.50 6.38
CA ARG A 15 24.46 -1.30 7.08
C ARG A 15 23.96 -2.09 8.31
N SER A 16 22.79 -1.76 8.87
CA SER A 16 22.21 -2.51 10.00
C SER A 16 21.76 -3.93 9.61
N ALA A 17 21.50 -4.18 8.33
CA ALA A 17 21.23 -5.50 7.79
C ALA A 17 22.52 -6.36 7.60
N LEU A 18 23.71 -5.79 7.82
CA LEU A 18 25.00 -6.42 7.51
C LEU A 18 25.63 -7.19 8.70
N ARG A 19 24.90 -7.39 9.81
CA ARG A 19 25.50 -7.92 11.05
C ARG A 19 25.60 -9.45 11.17
N HIS A 20 25.10 -10.23 10.20
CA HIS A 20 25.22 -11.71 10.27
C HIS A 20 25.68 -12.30 8.93
N PRO A 21 26.73 -13.16 8.90
CA PRO A 21 27.30 -13.73 7.66
C PRO A 21 26.42 -14.72 6.91
N GLY A 22 25.19 -14.99 7.33
CA GLY A 22 24.21 -15.88 6.66
C GLY A 22 23.09 -15.17 5.91
N ASP A 23 23.05 -13.84 5.93
CA ASP A 23 21.86 -13.04 5.55
C ASP A 23 21.84 -12.54 4.10
N GLU A 24 22.93 -12.72 3.32
CA GLU A 24 23.01 -12.18 1.97
C GLU A 24 22.01 -12.82 0.99
N ALA A 25 21.81 -14.13 1.06
CA ALA A 25 20.85 -14.82 0.20
C ALA A 25 19.40 -14.40 0.54
N ARG A 26 19.11 -14.29 1.82
CA ARG A 26 17.81 -13.84 2.32
C ARG A 26 17.52 -12.39 1.93
N ARG A 27 18.54 -11.53 1.99
CA ARG A 27 18.46 -10.13 1.56
C ARG A 27 18.24 -9.99 0.06
N ARG A 28 18.96 -10.74 -0.78
CA ARG A 28 18.74 -10.76 -2.24
C ARG A 28 17.33 -11.21 -2.58
N THR A 29 16.84 -12.21 -1.89
CA THR A 29 15.47 -12.71 -2.04
C THR A 29 14.45 -11.64 -1.63
N ALA A 30 14.63 -10.99 -0.48
CA ALA A 30 13.76 -9.90 -0.03
C ALA A 30 13.76 -8.72 -0.98
N LEU A 31 14.93 -8.32 -1.53
CA LEU A 31 15.03 -7.26 -2.54
C LEU A 31 14.30 -7.62 -3.84
N ARG A 32 14.43 -8.87 -4.31
CA ARG A 32 13.70 -9.33 -5.49
C ARG A 32 12.20 -9.24 -5.28
N TYR A 33 11.67 -9.72 -4.15
CA TYR A 33 10.25 -9.61 -3.83
C TYR A 33 9.81 -8.15 -3.70
N ALA A 34 10.60 -7.29 -3.06
CA ALA A 34 10.28 -5.88 -2.93
C ALA A 34 10.22 -5.16 -4.29
N LEU A 35 11.21 -5.41 -5.17
CA LEU A 35 11.23 -4.83 -6.52
C LEU A 35 10.08 -5.34 -7.39
N THR A 36 9.81 -6.65 -7.34
CA THR A 36 8.67 -7.23 -8.05
C THR A 36 7.36 -6.62 -7.58
N ASN A 37 7.16 -6.53 -6.27
CA ASN A 37 5.98 -5.90 -5.69
C ASN A 37 5.85 -4.42 -6.11
N ALA A 38 6.96 -3.66 -6.09
CA ALA A 38 6.96 -2.26 -6.53
C ALA A 38 6.58 -2.12 -8.01
N LEU A 39 7.02 -3.05 -8.87
CA LEU A 39 6.65 -3.07 -10.28
C LEU A 39 5.13 -3.32 -10.46
N PHE A 40 4.57 -4.28 -9.72
CA PHE A 40 3.12 -4.53 -9.74
C PHE A 40 2.33 -3.33 -9.23
N ILE A 41 2.79 -2.67 -8.15
CA ILE A 41 2.17 -1.45 -7.63
C ILE A 41 2.17 -0.35 -8.69
N ALA A 42 3.29 -0.12 -9.37
CA ALA A 42 3.38 0.86 -10.43
C ALA A 42 2.44 0.52 -11.60
N ALA A 43 2.40 -0.74 -12.02
CA ALA A 43 1.57 -1.21 -13.12
C ALA A 43 0.07 -0.99 -12.81
N TYR A 44 -0.43 -1.49 -11.67
CA TYR A 44 -1.85 -1.32 -11.36
C TYR A 44 -2.22 0.16 -11.11
N THR A 45 -1.30 0.96 -10.53
CA THR A 45 -1.56 2.40 -10.32
C THR A 45 -1.74 3.14 -11.65
N LEU A 46 -0.96 2.77 -12.68
CA LEU A 46 -1.12 3.33 -14.03
C LEU A 46 -2.42 2.86 -14.68
N VAL A 47 -2.73 1.58 -14.60
CA VAL A 47 -3.97 1.01 -15.15
C VAL A 47 -5.19 1.67 -14.51
N ASP A 48 -5.20 1.79 -13.20
CA ASP A 48 -6.30 2.41 -12.46
C ASP A 48 -6.41 3.91 -12.76
N GLY A 49 -5.27 4.61 -12.85
CA GLY A 49 -5.25 6.03 -13.20
C GLY A 49 -5.79 6.31 -14.61
N ILE A 50 -5.54 5.41 -15.56
CA ILE A 50 -6.12 5.49 -16.91
C ILE A 50 -7.60 5.07 -16.87
N GLY A 51 -7.90 3.95 -16.21
CA GLY A 51 -9.24 3.38 -16.14
C GLY A 51 -10.26 4.32 -15.51
N VAL A 52 -9.89 4.99 -14.39
CA VAL A 52 -10.79 5.93 -13.73
C VAL A 52 -11.07 7.17 -14.60
N ARG A 53 -10.11 7.62 -15.40
CA ARG A 53 -10.29 8.74 -16.34
C ARG A 53 -11.20 8.34 -17.51
N VAL A 54 -10.98 7.17 -18.06
CA VAL A 54 -11.80 6.65 -19.18
C VAL A 54 -13.25 6.39 -18.74
N SER A 55 -13.44 5.89 -17.50
CA SER A 55 -14.78 5.64 -16.97
C SER A 55 -15.62 6.90 -16.76
N GLY A 56 -15.00 8.06 -16.58
CA GLY A 56 -15.68 9.33 -16.29
C GLY A 56 -16.43 9.36 -14.95
N ASN A 57 -16.45 8.24 -14.19
CA ASN A 57 -17.18 8.11 -12.94
C ASN A 57 -16.32 7.35 -11.92
N ALA A 58 -15.56 8.08 -11.10
CA ALA A 58 -14.66 7.51 -10.13
C ALA A 58 -15.35 6.59 -9.09
N PRO A 59 -16.50 6.94 -8.48
CA PRO A 59 -17.22 6.05 -7.58
C PRO A 59 -17.65 4.73 -8.22
N ALA A 60 -18.16 4.77 -9.45
CA ALA A 60 -18.56 3.56 -10.17
C ALA A 60 -17.36 2.66 -10.48
N TYR A 61 -16.24 3.25 -10.92
CA TYR A 61 -15.00 2.53 -11.19
C TYR A 61 -14.47 1.84 -9.93
N VAL A 62 -14.39 2.57 -8.82
CA VAL A 62 -13.91 2.02 -7.53
C VAL A 62 -14.81 0.89 -7.06
N SER A 63 -16.13 1.05 -7.13
CA SER A 63 -17.09 0.02 -6.73
C SER A 63 -16.94 -1.24 -7.59
N ALA A 64 -16.80 -1.08 -8.90
CA ALA A 64 -16.56 -2.20 -9.81
C ALA A 64 -15.24 -2.93 -9.49
N LEU A 65 -14.16 -2.17 -9.30
CA LEU A 65 -12.85 -2.70 -8.98
C LEU A 65 -12.87 -3.55 -7.70
N PHE A 66 -13.46 -3.04 -6.62
CA PHE A 66 -13.58 -3.79 -5.37
C PHE A 66 -14.49 -5.02 -5.49
N LEU A 67 -15.52 -4.96 -6.32
CA LEU A 67 -16.37 -6.12 -6.60
C LEU A 67 -15.60 -7.20 -7.36
N PHE A 68 -14.90 -6.82 -8.43
CA PHE A 68 -14.11 -7.77 -9.24
C PHE A 68 -12.92 -8.35 -8.49
N ASP A 69 -12.35 -7.63 -7.53
CA ASP A 69 -11.27 -8.13 -6.67
C ASP A 69 -11.83 -9.00 -5.53
N GLY A 70 -12.90 -8.59 -4.90
CA GLY A 70 -13.48 -9.27 -3.73
C GLY A 70 -14.27 -10.53 -4.06
N LEU A 71 -15.04 -10.56 -5.16
CA LEU A 71 -15.89 -11.70 -5.52
C LEU A 71 -15.11 -12.99 -5.80
N PRO A 72 -14.02 -12.99 -6.58
CA PRO A 72 -13.20 -14.19 -6.79
C PRO A 72 -12.61 -14.72 -5.48
N TYR A 73 -12.12 -13.81 -4.62
CA TYR A 73 -11.58 -14.21 -3.32
C TYR A 73 -12.64 -14.82 -2.41
N LEU A 74 -13.81 -14.19 -2.34
CA LEU A 74 -14.96 -14.71 -1.57
C LEU A 74 -15.38 -16.08 -2.09
N SER A 75 -15.53 -16.25 -3.41
CA SER A 75 -15.91 -17.50 -4.02
C SER A 75 -14.87 -18.61 -3.75
N LEU A 76 -13.59 -18.28 -3.79
CA LEU A 76 -12.50 -19.20 -3.45
C LEU A 76 -12.57 -19.67 -1.98
N VAL A 77 -12.78 -18.75 -1.05
CA VAL A 77 -12.90 -19.05 0.37
C VAL A 77 -14.14 -19.94 0.63
N LEU A 78 -15.27 -19.60 0.03
CA LEU A 78 -16.51 -20.40 0.16
C LEU A 78 -16.33 -21.79 -0.45
N TRP A 79 -15.65 -21.90 -1.58
CA TRP A 79 -15.37 -23.19 -2.20
C TRP A 79 -14.42 -24.07 -1.36
N GLN A 80 -13.34 -23.48 -0.81
CA GLN A 80 -12.41 -24.20 0.06
C GLN A 80 -13.06 -24.66 1.37
N ARG A 81 -14.00 -23.87 1.90
CA ARG A 81 -14.69 -24.13 3.18
C ARG A 81 -16.09 -24.72 3.00
N ARG A 82 -16.43 -25.18 1.79
CA ARG A 82 -17.79 -25.71 1.48
C ARG A 82 -18.26 -26.84 2.40
N ALA A 83 -17.34 -27.62 2.96
CA ALA A 83 -17.68 -28.73 3.86
C ALA A 83 -18.09 -28.24 5.26
N ASP A 84 -17.58 -27.12 5.73
CA ASP A 84 -17.95 -26.52 7.00
C ASP A 84 -17.82 -24.98 6.92
N LEU A 85 -18.96 -24.32 6.81
CA LEU A 85 -19.07 -22.86 6.79
C LEU A 85 -19.32 -22.26 8.18
N ALA A 86 -19.55 -23.08 9.20
CA ALA A 86 -19.85 -22.58 10.54
C ALA A 86 -18.74 -21.70 11.13
N PRO A 87 -17.42 -22.04 11.00
CA PRO A 87 -16.33 -21.18 11.47
C PRO A 87 -16.29 -19.83 10.73
N VAL A 88 -16.55 -19.83 9.41
CA VAL A 88 -16.56 -18.61 8.59
C VAL A 88 -17.67 -17.67 9.04
N ARG A 89 -18.89 -18.22 9.25
CA ARG A 89 -20.04 -17.45 9.73
C ARG A 89 -19.84 -16.91 11.14
N ALA A 90 -19.32 -17.73 12.05
CA ALA A 90 -19.00 -17.33 13.42
C ALA A 90 -17.95 -16.21 13.46
N TYR A 91 -16.90 -16.31 12.65
CA TYR A 91 -15.89 -15.27 12.51
C TYR A 91 -16.48 -13.97 11.95
N ALA A 92 -17.24 -14.06 10.88
CA ALA A 92 -17.91 -12.90 10.27
C ALA A 92 -18.86 -12.22 11.27
N ALA A 93 -19.70 -12.99 11.97
CA ALA A 93 -20.62 -12.46 12.97
C ALA A 93 -19.90 -11.77 14.16
N ARG A 94 -18.72 -12.26 14.53
CA ARG A 94 -17.94 -11.67 15.64
C ARG A 94 -17.17 -10.44 15.23
N ARG A 95 -16.71 -10.35 13.98
CA ARG A 95 -15.75 -9.34 13.50
C ARG A 95 -16.35 -8.34 12.52
N TRP A 96 -17.66 -8.39 12.25
CA TRP A 96 -18.30 -7.51 11.27
C TRP A 96 -18.06 -6.01 11.50
N PRO A 97 -17.99 -5.46 12.77
CA PRO A 97 -17.78 -4.04 12.93
C PRO A 97 -16.36 -3.63 12.49
N VAL A 98 -15.36 -4.46 12.81
CA VAL A 98 -13.97 -4.23 12.39
C VAL A 98 -13.84 -4.38 10.88
N ALA A 99 -14.49 -5.38 10.28
CA ALA A 99 -14.51 -5.57 8.84
C ALA A 99 -15.18 -4.39 8.14
N LEU A 100 -16.31 -3.91 8.64
CA LEU A 100 -17.02 -2.75 8.09
C LEU A 100 -16.15 -1.49 8.16
N LEU A 101 -15.53 -1.21 9.31
CA LEU A 101 -14.62 -0.07 9.48
C LEU A 101 -13.43 -0.15 8.50
N GLY A 102 -12.78 -1.32 8.42
CA GLY A 102 -11.66 -1.53 7.51
C GLY A 102 -12.06 -1.38 6.05
N THR A 103 -13.17 -1.95 5.64
CA THR A 103 -13.69 -1.83 4.26
C THR A 103 -14.04 -0.39 3.91
N THR A 104 -14.73 0.32 4.80
CA THR A 104 -15.10 1.73 4.58
C THR A 104 -13.86 2.61 4.49
N ALA A 105 -12.89 2.41 5.37
CA ALA A 105 -11.62 3.13 5.33
C ALA A 105 -10.83 2.86 4.04
N SER A 106 -10.78 1.60 3.59
CA SER A 106 -10.09 1.21 2.36
C SER A 106 -10.78 1.79 1.12
N LEU A 107 -12.10 1.62 1.02
CA LEU A 107 -12.90 2.19 -0.08
C LEU A 107 -12.77 3.72 -0.13
N GLY A 108 -12.88 4.38 1.02
CA GLY A 108 -12.76 5.84 1.11
C GLY A 108 -11.36 6.32 0.70
N SER A 109 -10.32 5.73 1.26
CA SER A 109 -8.93 6.09 0.96
C SER A 109 -8.60 5.87 -0.51
N TYR A 110 -8.97 4.71 -1.05
CA TYR A 110 -8.70 4.38 -2.45
C TYR A 110 -9.56 5.21 -3.40
N GLY A 111 -10.83 5.40 -3.07
CA GLY A 111 -11.75 6.22 -3.84
C GLY A 111 -11.30 7.68 -3.95
N ILE A 112 -10.85 8.27 -2.84
CA ILE A 112 -10.29 9.64 -2.83
C ILE A 112 -9.03 9.70 -3.72
N ALA A 113 -8.15 8.71 -3.65
CA ALA A 113 -6.94 8.67 -4.46
C ALA A 113 -7.28 8.58 -5.97
N LEU A 114 -8.18 7.70 -6.36
CA LEU A 114 -8.60 7.56 -7.76
C LEU A 114 -9.36 8.80 -8.25
N TRP A 115 -10.22 9.37 -7.42
CA TRP A 115 -10.86 10.65 -7.75
C TRP A 115 -9.83 11.77 -7.94
N ALA A 116 -8.82 11.87 -7.08
CA ALA A 116 -7.74 12.85 -7.25
C ALA A 116 -6.95 12.63 -8.55
N MET A 117 -6.78 11.38 -9.00
CA MET A 117 -6.12 11.07 -10.28
C MET A 117 -6.92 11.53 -11.50
N THR A 118 -8.21 11.84 -11.38
CA THR A 118 -8.98 12.47 -12.46
C THR A 118 -8.72 13.96 -12.58
N HIS A 119 -8.18 14.61 -11.54
CA HIS A 119 -7.94 16.06 -11.48
C HIS A 119 -6.46 16.44 -11.46
N ALA A 120 -5.57 15.48 -11.18
CA ALA A 120 -4.14 15.72 -11.07
C ALA A 120 -3.32 14.60 -11.76
N PRO A 121 -2.05 14.84 -12.08
CA PRO A 121 -1.18 13.80 -12.63
C PRO A 121 -1.08 12.58 -11.71
N VAL A 122 -1.19 11.38 -12.29
CA VAL A 122 -1.12 10.11 -11.53
C VAL A 122 0.13 10.03 -10.66
N ALA A 123 1.28 10.47 -11.20
CA ALA A 123 2.55 10.47 -10.48
C ALA A 123 2.53 11.37 -9.22
N MET A 124 1.84 12.50 -9.28
CA MET A 124 1.69 13.42 -8.14
C MET A 124 0.82 12.80 -7.04
N VAL A 125 -0.31 12.21 -7.41
CA VAL A 125 -1.21 11.54 -6.46
C VAL A 125 -0.52 10.31 -5.84
N ALA A 126 0.20 9.52 -6.64
CA ALA A 126 0.98 8.39 -6.15
C ALA A 126 2.04 8.84 -5.14
N ALA A 127 2.80 9.91 -5.42
CA ALA A 127 3.78 10.46 -4.50
C ALA A 127 3.15 10.94 -3.18
N LEU A 128 1.97 11.57 -3.23
CA LEU A 128 1.23 11.95 -2.03
C LEU A 128 0.77 10.74 -1.22
N ARG A 129 0.38 9.64 -1.86
CA ARG A 129 0.04 8.39 -1.16
C ARG A 129 1.20 7.82 -0.36
N GLU A 130 2.43 7.97 -0.84
CA GLU A 130 3.63 7.51 -0.12
C GLU A 130 3.82 8.25 1.21
N THR A 131 3.23 9.44 1.39
CA THR A 131 3.25 10.13 2.70
C THR A 131 2.52 9.34 3.80
N SER A 132 1.63 8.42 3.44
CA SER A 132 0.95 7.53 4.39
C SER A 132 1.93 6.68 5.20
N VAL A 133 3.12 6.37 4.65
CA VAL A 133 4.19 5.67 5.35
C VAL A 133 4.68 6.46 6.56
N LEU A 134 4.65 7.81 6.49
CA LEU A 134 5.00 8.68 7.61
C LEU A 134 4.02 8.51 8.77
N PHE A 135 2.72 8.55 8.45
CA PHE A 135 1.66 8.35 9.44
C PHE A 135 1.71 6.95 10.04
N ALA A 136 1.98 5.93 9.22
CA ALA A 136 2.17 4.56 9.69
C ALA A 136 3.37 4.45 10.64
N ALA A 137 4.50 5.11 10.33
CA ALA A 137 5.68 5.14 11.19
C ALA A 137 5.42 5.87 12.51
N LEU A 138 4.72 7.00 12.47
CA LEU A 138 4.33 7.76 13.66
C LEU A 138 3.36 6.97 14.55
N LEU A 139 2.33 6.37 13.96
CA LEU A 139 1.39 5.52 14.69
C LEU A 139 2.07 4.27 15.27
N GLY A 140 2.98 3.66 14.53
CA GLY A 140 3.77 2.51 15.02
C GLY A 140 4.60 2.86 16.25
N THR A 141 5.27 4.03 16.23
CA THR A 141 6.04 4.51 17.38
C THR A 141 5.14 4.89 18.55
N TRP A 142 4.06 5.59 18.29
CA TRP A 142 3.21 6.10 19.36
C TRP A 142 2.31 5.01 19.98
N LEU A 143 1.68 4.18 19.14
CA LEU A 143 0.71 3.18 19.59
C LEU A 143 1.38 1.87 20.02
N LEU A 144 2.38 1.41 19.24
CA LEU A 144 3.09 0.16 19.49
C LEU A 144 4.36 0.32 20.31
N ARG A 145 4.71 1.57 20.67
CA ARG A 145 5.94 1.92 21.42
C ARG A 145 7.21 1.33 20.81
N GLU A 146 7.22 1.18 19.48
CA GLU A 146 8.41 0.72 18.77
C GLU A 146 9.49 1.81 18.80
N PRO A 147 10.78 1.47 18.99
CA PRO A 147 11.86 2.45 18.94
C PRO A 147 11.91 3.09 17.54
N PHE A 148 11.85 4.42 17.49
CA PHE A 148 11.99 5.18 16.26
C PHE A 148 13.45 5.12 15.81
N GLY A 149 13.81 4.09 15.08
CA GLY A 149 15.17 3.92 14.57
C GLY A 149 15.54 5.05 13.61
N TRP A 150 16.80 5.51 13.69
CA TRP A 150 17.38 6.53 12.80
C TRP A 150 17.13 6.26 11.32
N GLN A 151 17.06 5.01 10.93
CA GLN A 151 16.76 4.58 9.56
C GLN A 151 15.34 4.92 9.10
N ARG A 152 14.34 4.78 10.00
CA ARG A 152 12.96 5.20 9.72
C ARG A 152 12.88 6.72 9.59
N ALA A 153 13.62 7.46 10.43
CA ALA A 153 13.70 8.92 10.36
C ALA A 153 14.31 9.40 9.03
N MET A 154 15.40 8.78 8.57
CA MET A 154 16.03 9.12 7.29
C MET A 154 15.13 8.79 6.10
N GLY A 155 14.51 7.59 6.06
CA GLY A 155 13.57 7.24 5.00
C GLY A 155 12.39 8.20 4.92
N THR A 156 11.86 8.58 6.07
CA THR A 156 10.81 9.58 6.23
C THR A 156 11.24 10.95 5.68
N GLY A 157 12.45 11.42 6.03
CA GLY A 157 12.99 12.68 5.55
C GLY A 157 13.18 12.72 4.03
N VAL A 158 13.63 11.62 3.42
CA VAL A 158 13.78 11.51 1.96
C VAL A 158 12.43 11.56 1.25
N ILE A 159 11.40 10.89 1.80
CA ILE A 159 10.05 10.91 1.23
C ILE A 159 9.46 12.33 1.27
N VAL A 160 9.57 13.01 2.43
CA VAL A 160 9.10 14.39 2.57
C VAL A 160 9.84 15.33 1.62
N GLY A 161 11.17 15.22 1.57
CA GLY A 161 11.99 16.00 0.65
C GLY A 161 11.60 15.79 -0.82
N GLY A 162 11.34 14.54 -1.21
CA GLY A 162 10.86 14.20 -2.56
C GLY A 162 9.51 14.82 -2.91
N VAL A 163 8.57 14.83 -1.96
CA VAL A 163 7.24 15.45 -2.14
C VAL A 163 7.34 16.97 -2.24
N VAL A 164 8.18 17.59 -1.42
CA VAL A 164 8.42 19.05 -1.47
C VAL A 164 9.04 19.47 -2.79
N LEU A 165 10.04 18.72 -3.27
CA LEU A 165 10.67 18.98 -4.58
C LEU A 165 9.69 18.84 -5.75
N LEU A 166 8.76 17.88 -5.68
CA LEU A 166 7.71 17.71 -6.70
C LEU A 166 6.72 18.87 -6.72
N ARG A 167 6.59 19.62 -5.62
CA ARG A 167 5.69 20.77 -5.52
C ARG A 167 6.34 22.07 -6.00
N LEU A 168 7.66 22.14 -5.94
CA LEU A 168 8.44 23.34 -6.30
C LEU A 168 8.90 23.35 -7.77
N GLY A 169 8.86 22.24 -8.48
CA GLY A 169 9.19 22.07 -9.88
C GLY A 169 7.97 21.83 -10.74
#